data_90ead354f06bec9c478f59699d407b15
#
_entry.id   90ead354f06bec9c478f59699d407b15
#
_cell.length_a   1.000
_cell.length_b   1.000
_cell.length_c   1.000
_cell.angle_alpha   90.00
_cell.angle_beta   90.00
_cell.angle_gamma   90.00
#
_symmetry.space_group_name_H-M   'P 1'
#
loop_
_entity.id
_entity.type
_entity.pdbx_description
1 polymer ?
#
loop_
_entity_poly.entity_id
_entity_poly.type
_entity_poly.pdbx_seq_one_letter_code
_entity_poly.pdbx_strand_id
1 'polypeptide(L)'
;ENNGYHGGKPGDQSGKEIKLQSYYNFPWDCVLRYTEDSSTTDPDPEPQPTAGNAKIRKGQGYANKFANAGISITGKRDAATKKAGVKVLQTALNRDYGAGLDVDGIWGTNTDNALGQHYVKNGETQYMVTAAEILLLLRAYDPNGVEIPGTFGSGLLSAVKAFQKAQGLTVSGTCDRNTFLKLIS
;
A
#
# COMPACT_ATOMS: atom_id res chain seq x y z
N GLU A 1 -28.40 -10.33 -37.38
CA GLU A 1 -27.42 -10.23 -38.47
C GLU A 1 -27.16 -8.76 -38.71
N ASN A 2 -26.31 -8.18 -37.96
CA ASN A 2 -25.84 -6.85 -38.27
C ASN A 2 -24.32 -6.85 -38.12
N ASN A 3 -23.67 -7.07 -39.19
CA ASN A 3 -22.24 -6.94 -39.33
C ASN A 3 -21.84 -5.48 -39.49
N GLY A 4 -22.36 -4.58 -38.74
CA GLY A 4 -22.18 -3.14 -38.70
C GLY A 4 -20.80 -2.61 -38.99
N TYR A 5 -20.20 -3.06 -40.07
CA TYR A 5 -18.95 -2.55 -40.57
C TYR A 5 -19.23 -1.56 -41.69
N HIS A 6 -19.25 -0.31 -41.35
CA HIS A 6 -19.30 0.74 -42.36
C HIS A 6 -17.86 1.18 -42.59
N GLY A 7 -17.29 0.67 -43.67
CA GLY A 7 -16.05 1.24 -44.21
C GLY A 7 -16.24 2.73 -44.42
N GLY A 8 -15.20 3.48 -44.23
CA GLY A 8 -15.16 4.91 -44.46
C GLY A 8 -15.60 5.26 -45.89
N LYS A 9 -16.00 6.50 -46.09
CA LYS A 9 -16.40 6.98 -47.42
C LYS A 9 -15.32 6.81 -48.42
N PRO A 10 -15.62 6.58 -49.72
CA PRO A 10 -14.64 6.59 -50.78
C PRO A 10 -13.84 7.91 -50.77
N GLY A 11 -12.55 7.83 -50.63
CA GLY A 11 -11.67 8.99 -50.46
C GLY A 11 -11.04 9.13 -49.06
N ASP A 12 -11.50 8.37 -48.08
CA ASP A 12 -10.99 8.33 -46.72
C ASP A 12 -9.82 7.35 -46.51
N GLN A 13 -9.39 6.79 -47.62
CA GLN A 13 -8.36 5.76 -47.64
C GLN A 13 -6.99 6.40 -47.72
N SER A 14 -6.37 6.64 -46.59
CA SER A 14 -4.97 7.10 -46.51
C SER A 14 -3.96 5.97 -46.70
N GLY A 15 -4.39 4.76 -47.03
CA GLY A 15 -3.52 3.59 -47.19
C GLY A 15 -2.98 3.02 -45.87
N LYS A 16 -3.49 3.48 -44.74
CA LYS A 16 -3.09 2.98 -43.41
C LYS A 16 -4.15 2.03 -42.86
N GLU A 17 -3.77 0.79 -42.63
CA GLU A 17 -4.66 -0.21 -42.08
C GLU A 17 -4.72 -0.10 -40.54
N ILE A 18 -5.92 -0.21 -39.99
CA ILE A 18 -6.12 -0.37 -38.54
C ILE A 18 -5.86 -1.84 -38.20
N LYS A 19 -4.79 -2.12 -37.47
CA LYS A 19 -4.49 -3.46 -36.96
C LYS A 19 -5.08 -3.65 -35.57
N LEU A 20 -5.93 -4.67 -35.41
CA LEU A 20 -6.42 -5.11 -34.12
C LEU A 20 -5.34 -5.95 -33.44
N GLN A 21 -4.81 -5.49 -32.34
CA GLN A 21 -3.96 -6.31 -31.48
C GLN A 21 -4.74 -6.87 -30.30
N SER A 22 -4.37 -8.07 -29.87
CA SER A 22 -5.06 -8.80 -28.82
C SER A 22 -5.13 -8.01 -27.51
N TYR A 23 -6.32 -7.98 -26.96
CA TYR A 23 -6.69 -7.23 -25.78
C TYR A 23 -6.36 -7.97 -24.50
N TYR A 24 -5.87 -7.23 -23.52
CA TYR A 24 -6.11 -7.61 -22.14
C TYR A 24 -7.59 -7.39 -21.83
N ASN A 25 -8.21 -8.45 -21.32
CA ASN A 25 -9.64 -8.57 -21.10
C ASN A 25 -10.14 -7.58 -20.03
N PHE A 26 -10.39 -6.32 -20.44
CA PHE A 26 -11.20 -5.39 -19.65
C PHE A 26 -12.60 -5.37 -20.26
N PRO A 27 -13.67 -5.66 -19.48
CA PRO A 27 -15.01 -5.86 -20.02
C PRO A 27 -15.69 -4.61 -20.60
N TRP A 28 -15.02 -3.45 -20.66
CA TRP A 28 -15.74 -2.18 -20.94
C TRP A 28 -15.08 -1.22 -21.94
N ASP A 29 -13.88 -1.50 -22.47
CA ASP A 29 -13.25 -0.55 -23.41
C ASP A 29 -12.56 -1.22 -24.59
N CYS A 30 -13.01 -0.86 -25.80
CA CYS A 30 -12.25 -1.05 -27.02
C CYS A 30 -11.31 0.15 -27.23
N VAL A 31 -10.03 0.01 -26.96
CA VAL A 31 -9.05 1.04 -27.31
C VAL A 31 -8.51 0.79 -28.70
N LEU A 32 -8.85 1.65 -29.65
CA LEU A 32 -8.25 1.68 -30.98
C LEU A 32 -6.90 2.43 -30.86
N ARG A 33 -5.81 1.75 -31.05
CA ARG A 33 -4.50 2.39 -31.22
C ARG A 33 -4.17 2.59 -32.67
N TYR A 34 -3.89 3.81 -33.03
CA TYR A 34 -3.38 4.17 -34.33
C TYR A 34 -1.86 3.93 -34.31
N THR A 35 -1.36 3.02 -35.14
CA THR A 35 0.09 2.89 -35.36
C THR A 35 0.43 3.61 -36.64
N GLU A 36 1.04 4.78 -36.58
CA GLU A 36 1.71 5.36 -37.69
C GLU A 36 3.05 4.65 -37.90
N ASP A 37 3.22 4.11 -39.09
CA ASP A 37 4.50 3.59 -39.54
C ASP A 37 5.34 4.79 -40.03
N SER A 38 6.12 5.36 -39.15
CA SER A 38 7.22 6.24 -39.51
C SER A 38 8.09 6.56 -38.29
N SER A 39 9.32 6.34 -38.42
CA SER A 39 10.54 6.96 -37.89
C SER A 39 10.40 8.33 -37.20
N THR A 40 9.46 8.49 -36.28
CA THR A 40 9.54 9.45 -35.20
C THR A 40 9.81 8.64 -33.94
N THR A 41 10.97 8.86 -33.37
CA THR A 41 11.34 8.41 -32.05
C THR A 41 10.18 8.78 -31.11
N ASP A 42 9.30 7.79 -30.89
CA ASP A 42 8.41 7.84 -29.72
C ASP A 42 9.31 8.16 -28.54
N PRO A 43 9.05 9.21 -27.76
CA PRO A 43 9.83 9.42 -26.55
C PRO A 43 9.75 8.12 -25.79
N ASP A 44 10.93 7.51 -25.57
CA ASP A 44 11.12 6.30 -24.77
C ASP A 44 10.13 6.34 -23.61
N PRO A 45 9.23 5.36 -23.46
CA PRO A 45 8.24 5.43 -22.41
C PRO A 45 8.99 5.71 -21.12
N GLU A 46 8.69 6.85 -20.53
CA GLU A 46 9.32 7.33 -19.29
C GLU A 46 9.45 6.11 -18.38
N PRO A 47 10.66 5.76 -17.87
CA PRO A 47 10.89 4.49 -17.20
C PRO A 47 9.82 4.32 -16.14
N GLN A 48 8.90 3.39 -16.38
CA GLN A 48 7.86 3.07 -15.41
C GLN A 48 8.60 2.82 -14.09
N PRO A 49 8.33 3.58 -13.03
CA PRO A 49 9.02 3.41 -11.77
C PRO A 49 8.93 1.93 -11.43
N THR A 50 10.07 1.25 -11.37
CA THR A 50 10.20 -0.19 -11.09
C THR A 50 9.15 -0.56 -10.07
N ALA A 51 8.17 -1.36 -10.48
CA ALA A 51 6.92 -1.57 -9.76
C ALA A 51 7.24 -2.07 -8.34
N GLY A 52 7.27 -1.16 -7.39
CA GLY A 52 7.46 -1.48 -5.99
C GLY A 52 6.27 -2.33 -5.49
N ASN A 53 6.41 -2.97 -4.35
CA ASN A 53 5.38 -3.83 -3.78
C ASN A 53 4.06 -3.07 -3.57
N ALA A 54 2.97 -3.57 -4.15
CA ALA A 54 1.65 -2.92 -4.11
C ALA A 54 1.11 -2.76 -2.67
N LYS A 55 1.38 -3.71 -1.77
CA LYS A 55 0.98 -3.62 -0.36
C LYS A 55 1.74 -2.51 0.36
N ILE A 56 3.06 -2.39 0.10
CA ILE A 56 3.87 -1.30 0.66
C ILE A 56 3.36 0.05 0.14
N ARG A 57 3.03 0.18 -1.16
CA ARG A 57 2.41 1.41 -1.70
C ARG A 57 1.14 1.78 -0.96
N LYS A 58 0.26 0.79 -0.74
CA LYS A 58 -0.98 0.97 0.03
C LYS A 58 -0.67 1.44 1.46
N GLY A 59 0.28 0.80 2.13
CA GLY A 59 0.73 1.18 3.48
C GLY A 59 1.31 2.58 3.54
N GLN A 60 2.13 3.00 2.56
CA GLN A 60 2.67 4.36 2.44
C GLN A 60 1.56 5.40 2.30
N GLY A 61 0.53 5.11 1.49
CA GLY A 61 -0.65 5.98 1.35
C GLY A 61 -1.41 6.13 2.67
N TYR A 62 -1.62 5.04 3.40
CA TYR A 62 -2.27 5.10 4.71
C TYR A 62 -1.39 5.78 5.77
N ALA A 63 -0.07 5.61 5.77
CA ALA A 63 0.83 6.32 6.66
C ALA A 63 0.76 7.85 6.44
N ASN A 64 0.69 8.30 5.18
CA ASN A 64 0.48 9.70 4.85
C ASN A 64 -0.88 10.21 5.36
N LYS A 65 -1.95 9.44 5.18
CA LYS A 65 -3.30 9.80 5.60
C LYS A 65 -3.46 9.81 7.13
N PHE A 66 -2.93 8.80 7.82
CA PHE A 66 -3.14 8.59 9.25
C PHE A 66 -2.21 9.43 10.13
N ALA A 67 -0.91 9.48 9.78
CA ALA A 67 0.15 10.08 10.57
C ALA A 67 0.81 11.30 9.91
N ASN A 68 0.24 11.79 8.81
CA ASN A 68 0.85 12.88 8.00
C ASN A 68 2.35 12.64 7.73
N ALA A 69 2.68 11.41 7.32
CA ALA A 69 4.08 10.99 7.22
C ALA A 69 4.87 11.74 6.15
N GLY A 70 4.20 12.25 5.09
CA GLY A 70 4.80 13.08 4.05
C GLY A 70 5.81 12.34 3.16
N ILE A 71 5.62 11.04 2.94
CA ILE A 71 6.55 10.21 2.14
C ILE A 71 6.03 9.94 0.73
N SER A 72 6.95 9.71 -0.21
CA SER A 72 6.63 9.26 -1.56
C SER A 72 6.10 7.83 -1.57
N ILE A 73 5.12 7.55 -2.45
CA ILE A 73 4.50 6.23 -2.57
C ILE A 73 5.29 5.40 -3.60
N THR A 74 6.40 4.82 -3.17
CA THR A 74 7.34 4.09 -4.03
C THR A 74 7.11 2.58 -4.07
N GLY A 75 6.45 2.03 -3.04
CA GLY A 75 6.35 0.59 -2.83
C GLY A 75 7.66 -0.06 -2.35
N LYS A 76 8.63 0.74 -1.92
CA LYS A 76 9.90 0.27 -1.35
C LYS A 76 9.90 0.50 0.16
N ARG A 77 10.47 -0.45 0.89
CA ARG A 77 10.69 -0.32 2.34
C ARG A 77 12.05 0.32 2.60
N ASP A 78 12.19 1.58 2.25
CA ASP A 78 13.38 2.41 2.47
C ASP A 78 13.38 3.09 3.85
N ALA A 79 14.40 3.91 4.11
CA ALA A 79 14.52 4.66 5.37
C ALA A 79 13.33 5.59 5.62
N ALA A 80 12.80 6.24 4.57
CA ALA A 80 11.63 7.12 4.68
C ALA A 80 10.39 6.32 5.10
N THR A 81 10.19 5.13 4.52
CA THR A 81 9.08 4.23 4.86
C THR A 81 9.19 3.70 6.29
N LYS A 82 10.41 3.37 6.76
CA LYS A 82 10.64 2.96 8.16
C LYS A 82 10.32 4.11 9.12
N LYS A 83 10.81 5.30 8.83
CA LYS A 83 10.49 6.51 9.60
C LYS A 83 8.99 6.79 9.66
N ALA A 84 8.28 6.61 8.54
CA ALA A 84 6.82 6.72 8.50
C ALA A 84 6.13 5.69 9.40
N GLY A 85 6.65 4.46 9.46
CA GLY A 85 6.15 3.44 10.39
C GLY A 85 6.23 3.87 11.85
N VAL A 86 7.33 4.49 12.26
CA VAL A 86 7.45 5.05 13.62
C VAL A 86 6.44 6.17 13.85
N LYS A 87 6.27 7.11 12.89
CA LYS A 87 5.23 8.16 12.97
C LYS A 87 3.83 7.59 13.14
N VAL A 88 3.50 6.50 12.43
CA VAL A 88 2.21 5.81 12.56
C VAL A 88 2.00 5.31 13.98
N LEU A 89 3.02 4.69 14.58
CA LEU A 89 2.92 4.19 15.95
C LEU A 89 2.83 5.32 16.98
N GLN A 90 3.65 6.38 16.86
CA GLN A 90 3.57 7.57 17.71
C GLN A 90 2.17 8.22 17.65
N THR A 91 1.59 8.34 16.46
CA THR A 91 0.24 8.87 16.27
C THR A 91 -0.82 8.02 16.98
N ALA A 92 -0.72 6.70 16.87
CA ALA A 92 -1.66 5.78 17.54
C ALA A 92 -1.54 5.87 19.07
N LEU A 93 -0.32 5.87 19.60
CA LEU A 93 -0.05 6.01 21.04
C LEU A 93 -0.61 7.34 21.59
N ASN A 94 -0.45 8.44 20.85
CA ASN A 94 -1.03 9.72 21.24
C ASN A 94 -2.56 9.68 21.25
N ARG A 95 -3.18 9.02 20.27
CA ARG A 95 -4.64 8.97 20.14
C ARG A 95 -5.31 8.06 21.15
N ASP A 96 -4.74 6.88 21.44
CA ASP A 96 -5.34 5.92 22.36
C ASP A 96 -4.99 6.19 23.81
N TYR A 97 -3.77 6.69 24.08
CA TYR A 97 -3.24 6.80 25.45
C TYR A 97 -2.85 8.22 25.86
N GLY A 98 -2.99 9.20 24.98
CA GLY A 98 -2.61 10.58 25.29
C GLY A 98 -1.12 10.74 25.61
N ALA A 99 -0.26 9.96 24.92
CA ALA A 99 1.16 9.84 25.27
C ALA A 99 1.97 11.14 25.09
N GLY A 100 1.44 12.14 24.38
CA GLY A 100 2.09 13.45 24.19
C GLY A 100 3.40 13.39 23.42
N LEU A 101 3.58 12.40 22.54
CA LEU A 101 4.79 12.22 21.74
C LEU A 101 4.85 13.21 20.58
N ASP A 102 6.05 13.70 20.27
CA ASP A 102 6.33 14.33 18.99
C ASP A 102 6.25 13.26 17.89
N VAL A 103 5.48 13.54 16.83
CA VAL A 103 5.33 12.62 15.70
C VAL A 103 6.45 12.87 14.69
N ASP A 104 7.69 12.65 15.13
CA ASP A 104 8.92 12.92 14.37
C ASP A 104 9.46 11.71 13.60
N GLY A 105 8.97 10.50 13.93
CA GLY A 105 9.42 9.26 13.33
C GLY A 105 10.76 8.77 13.86
N ILE A 106 11.16 9.22 15.04
CA ILE A 106 12.37 8.77 15.74
C ILE A 106 11.96 7.80 16.86
N TRP A 107 12.53 6.61 16.83
CA TRP A 107 12.37 5.66 17.92
C TRP A 107 13.33 6.02 19.06
N GLY A 108 12.84 6.73 20.05
CA GLY A 108 13.60 7.15 21.22
C GLY A 108 12.97 6.64 22.53
N THR A 109 13.58 6.99 23.65
CA THR A 109 13.14 6.57 24.99
C THR A 109 11.69 6.93 25.28
N ASN A 110 11.21 8.11 24.86
CA ASN A 110 9.82 8.52 25.08
C ASN A 110 8.84 7.62 24.34
N THR A 111 9.12 7.32 23.06
CA THR A 111 8.28 6.43 22.25
C THR A 111 8.32 4.99 22.80
N ASP A 112 9.50 4.54 23.24
CA ASP A 112 9.69 3.23 23.83
C ASP A 112 8.91 3.06 25.13
N ASN A 113 8.98 4.05 26.01
CA ASN A 113 8.24 4.09 27.28
C ASN A 113 6.71 4.17 27.00
N ALA A 114 6.28 4.97 26.03
CA ALA A 114 4.87 5.11 25.68
C ALA A 114 4.29 3.81 25.11
N LEU A 115 5.06 3.08 24.28
CA LEU A 115 4.62 1.75 23.84
C LEU A 115 4.51 0.80 25.04
N GLY A 116 5.50 0.83 25.98
CA GLY A 116 5.46 0.04 27.21
C GLY A 116 5.06 -1.41 26.97
N GLN A 117 4.01 -1.86 27.63
CA GLN A 117 3.42 -3.19 27.51
C GLN A 117 2.10 -3.19 26.72
N HIS A 118 1.77 -2.10 26.01
CA HIS A 118 0.57 -2.05 25.20
C HIS A 118 0.60 -3.08 24.08
N TYR A 119 -0.55 -3.66 23.80
CA TYR A 119 -0.76 -4.66 22.77
C TYR A 119 -2.15 -4.49 22.15
N VAL A 120 -2.37 -5.12 21.02
CA VAL A 120 -3.70 -5.27 20.41
C VAL A 120 -3.95 -6.73 20.03
N LYS A 121 -5.19 -7.18 20.18
CA LYS A 121 -5.62 -8.55 19.91
C LYS A 121 -6.98 -8.60 19.22
N ASN A 122 -7.35 -9.76 18.76
CA ASN A 122 -8.61 -9.99 18.05
C ASN A 122 -9.82 -9.50 18.86
N GLY A 123 -10.72 -8.78 18.19
CA GLY A 123 -11.94 -8.22 18.75
C GLY A 123 -11.82 -6.79 19.28
N GLU A 124 -10.62 -6.22 19.36
CA GLU A 124 -10.42 -4.83 19.82
C GLU A 124 -10.59 -3.82 18.69
N THR A 125 -11.06 -2.61 19.05
CA THR A 125 -11.18 -1.46 18.12
C THR A 125 -10.48 -0.27 18.74
N GLN A 126 -9.37 0.18 18.14
CA GLN A 126 -8.57 1.32 18.59
C GLN A 126 -7.56 1.78 17.51
N TYR A 127 -6.92 2.92 17.71
CA TYR A 127 -5.93 3.45 16.76
C TYR A 127 -4.65 2.60 16.70
N MET A 128 -4.30 1.91 17.78
CA MET A 128 -3.19 0.95 17.76
C MET A 128 -3.47 -0.25 16.84
N VAL A 129 -4.74 -0.62 16.62
CA VAL A 129 -5.13 -1.59 15.59
C VAL A 129 -4.88 -1.01 14.20
N THR A 130 -5.29 0.24 13.93
CA THR A 130 -4.94 0.95 12.69
C THR A 130 -3.43 0.95 12.46
N ALA A 131 -2.63 1.21 13.51
CA ALA A 131 -1.18 1.19 13.39
C ALA A 131 -0.67 -0.20 12.98
N ALA A 132 -1.16 -1.27 13.59
CA ALA A 132 -0.78 -2.64 13.25
C ALA A 132 -1.11 -2.97 11.78
N GLU A 133 -2.29 -2.57 11.28
CA GLU A 133 -2.70 -2.76 9.89
C GLU A 133 -1.77 -2.05 8.91
N ILE A 134 -1.48 -0.76 9.16
CA ILE A 134 -0.58 0.03 8.31
C ILE A 134 0.84 -0.55 8.34
N LEU A 135 1.36 -0.86 9.53
CA LEU A 135 2.70 -1.41 9.69
C LEU A 135 2.87 -2.75 8.98
N LEU A 136 1.87 -3.63 9.02
CA LEU A 136 1.87 -4.89 8.27
C LEU A 136 1.92 -4.64 6.75
N LEU A 137 1.14 -3.70 6.23
CA LEU A 137 1.21 -3.30 4.82
C LEU A 137 2.62 -2.81 4.44
N LEU A 138 3.26 -1.99 5.30
CA LEU A 138 4.63 -1.53 5.10
C LEU A 138 5.67 -2.67 5.14
N ARG A 139 5.29 -3.85 5.62
CA ARG A 139 6.06 -5.11 5.62
C ARG A 139 5.58 -6.10 4.55
N ALA A 140 4.72 -5.65 3.62
CA ALA A 140 4.13 -6.45 2.54
C ALA A 140 3.17 -7.57 3.02
N TYR A 141 2.65 -7.49 4.24
CA TYR A 141 1.57 -8.35 4.73
C TYR A 141 0.23 -7.65 4.56
N ASP A 142 -0.80 -8.38 4.15
CA ASP A 142 -2.13 -7.80 3.92
C ASP A 142 -3.06 -8.12 5.11
N PRO A 143 -3.49 -7.10 5.87
CA PRO A 143 -4.45 -7.27 6.97
C PRO A 143 -5.90 -7.36 6.49
N ASN A 144 -6.14 -7.36 5.17
CA ASN A 144 -7.47 -7.31 4.54
C ASN A 144 -8.21 -5.97 4.72
N GLY A 145 -7.47 -4.89 4.76
CA GLY A 145 -8.01 -3.53 4.88
C GLY A 145 -7.28 -2.70 5.93
N VAL A 146 -7.63 -1.43 6.00
CA VAL A 146 -7.22 -0.49 7.06
C VAL A 146 -8.42 0.36 7.42
N GLU A 147 -8.80 0.35 8.67
CA GLU A 147 -9.86 1.17 9.24
C GLU A 147 -9.28 2.22 10.20
N ILE A 148 -10.02 3.31 10.48
CA ILE A 148 -9.57 4.40 11.35
C ILE A 148 -10.75 4.88 12.23
N PRO A 149 -10.83 4.49 13.53
CA PRO A 149 -9.99 3.49 14.20
C PRO A 149 -10.17 2.09 13.62
N GLY A 150 -9.12 1.28 13.70
CA GLY A 150 -9.11 -0.09 13.17
C GLY A 150 -9.82 -1.08 14.09
N THR A 151 -10.44 -2.09 13.48
CA THR A 151 -11.03 -3.23 14.19
C THR A 151 -10.21 -4.49 13.94
N PHE A 152 -9.71 -5.12 15.00
CA PHE A 152 -8.87 -6.30 14.88
C PHE A 152 -9.71 -7.53 14.50
N GLY A 153 -9.89 -7.73 13.21
CA GLY A 153 -10.64 -8.84 12.62
C GLY A 153 -9.76 -10.03 12.23
N SER A 154 -10.38 -11.03 11.60
CA SER A 154 -9.72 -12.27 11.18
C SER A 154 -8.62 -12.06 10.12
N GLY A 155 -8.77 -11.08 9.24
CA GLY A 155 -7.74 -10.71 8.25
C GLY A 155 -6.46 -10.23 8.92
N LEU A 156 -6.59 -9.28 9.87
CA LEU A 156 -5.46 -8.78 10.65
C LEU A 156 -4.84 -9.90 11.49
N LEU A 157 -5.66 -10.75 12.14
CA LEU A 157 -5.17 -11.90 12.91
C LEU A 157 -4.29 -12.83 12.06
N SER A 158 -4.73 -13.13 10.85
CA SER A 158 -3.98 -13.98 9.91
C SER A 158 -2.66 -13.32 9.49
N ALA A 159 -2.68 -12.02 9.19
CA ALA A 159 -1.49 -11.26 8.83
C ALA A 159 -0.47 -11.15 9.97
N VAL A 160 -0.92 -10.91 11.21
CA VAL A 160 -0.07 -10.89 12.41
C VAL A 160 0.60 -12.24 12.62
N LYS A 161 -0.15 -13.35 12.57
CA LYS A 161 0.41 -14.70 12.71
C LYS A 161 1.44 -15.03 11.64
N ALA A 162 1.15 -14.68 10.37
CA ALA A 162 2.08 -14.87 9.26
C ALA A 162 3.37 -14.06 9.46
N PHE A 163 3.25 -12.81 9.88
CA PHE A 163 4.39 -11.95 10.19
C PHE A 163 5.22 -12.51 11.36
N GLN A 164 4.57 -12.87 12.47
CA GLN A 164 5.25 -13.46 13.63
C GLN A 164 6.05 -14.69 13.26
N LYS A 165 5.43 -15.61 12.49
CA LYS A 165 6.10 -16.82 11.99
C LYS A 165 7.33 -16.48 11.16
N ALA A 166 7.22 -15.53 10.22
CA ALA A 166 8.31 -15.13 9.34
C ALA A 166 9.45 -14.41 10.09
N GLN A 167 9.15 -13.77 11.23
CA GLN A 167 10.14 -13.08 12.05
C GLN A 167 10.70 -13.93 13.21
N GLY A 168 10.32 -15.18 13.31
CA GLY A 168 10.76 -16.07 14.40
C GLY A 168 10.21 -15.68 15.77
N LEU A 169 9.08 -14.96 15.81
CA LEU A 169 8.38 -14.61 17.04
C LEU A 169 7.40 -15.71 17.46
N THR A 170 6.97 -15.68 18.72
CA THR A 170 5.85 -16.51 19.19
C THR A 170 4.59 -16.19 18.37
N VAL A 171 3.99 -17.20 17.76
CA VAL A 171 2.81 -17.04 16.88
C VAL A 171 1.54 -16.99 17.75
N SER A 172 1.41 -15.91 18.52
CA SER A 172 0.25 -15.70 19.42
C SER A 172 -0.98 -15.13 18.68
N GLY A 173 -0.75 -14.40 17.59
CA GLY A 173 -1.78 -13.60 16.93
C GLY A 173 -2.11 -12.30 17.67
N THR A 174 -1.42 -12.00 18.77
CA THR A 174 -1.48 -10.71 19.49
C THR A 174 -0.34 -9.82 18.96
N CYS A 175 -0.65 -8.59 18.59
CA CYS A 175 0.38 -7.63 18.24
C CYS A 175 0.89 -6.98 19.54
N ASP A 176 1.81 -7.67 20.19
CA ASP A 176 2.48 -7.25 21.43
C ASP A 176 3.65 -6.32 21.15
N ARG A 177 4.31 -5.85 22.23
CA ARG A 177 5.49 -5.00 22.14
C ARG A 177 6.55 -5.57 21.18
N ASN A 178 6.89 -6.85 21.29
CA ASN A 178 7.90 -7.47 20.44
C ASN A 178 7.50 -7.48 18.97
N THR A 179 6.22 -7.71 18.71
CA THR A 179 5.66 -7.65 17.36
C THR A 179 5.72 -6.24 16.80
N PHE A 180 5.33 -5.20 17.58
CA PHE A 180 5.44 -3.80 17.13
C PHE A 180 6.90 -3.40 16.84
N LEU A 181 7.84 -3.75 17.72
CA LEU A 181 9.28 -3.47 17.51
C LEU A 181 9.79 -4.09 16.20
N LYS A 182 9.38 -5.31 15.89
CA LYS A 182 9.74 -5.97 14.62
C LYS A 182 9.04 -5.34 13.41
N LEU A 183 7.85 -4.81 13.57
CA LEU A 183 7.14 -4.14 12.48
C LEU A 183 7.83 -2.83 12.06
N ILE A 184 8.34 -2.06 13.00
CA ILE A 184 9.00 -0.77 12.73
C ILE A 184 10.49 -0.88 12.36
N SER A 185 11.17 -1.98 12.67
CA SER A 185 12.62 -2.22 12.44
C SER A 185 13.07 -2.24 10.96
#